data_9a8a0febda1c775400b15d4b63f6808e
#
_entry.id   9a8a0febda1c775400b15d4b63f6808e
#
_cell.length_a   1.000
_cell.length_b   1.000
_cell.length_c   1.000
_cell.angle_alpha   90.00
_cell.angle_beta   90.00
_cell.angle_gamma   90.00
#
_symmetry.space_group_name_H-M   'P 1'
#
loop_
_entity.id
_entity.type
_entity.pdbx_description
1 polymer ?
#
loop_
_entity_poly.entity_id
_entity_poly.type
_entity_poly.pdbx_seq_one_letter_code
_entity_poly.pdbx_strand_id
1 'polypeptide(L)'
;MHRLSKSAVIISGVLGATSMAAVAQTTPAPTISIAPAITSAPAPGASTASVPCTGTPDPYANYNCLDAYLGDNPFTRFYRYYGLEMGQAGPPSDPNAPPSRVDGWPRTPQTTPPMPFTEWPYGGATAIGVTRSGSIDSPLMTAIANTGLGRWMNEYGFQVYGWIDPGFNFSSNSLRKPGGNAPVSYAYIPNTAQLDQVVLYLDRFPDTVQKDHIDWGLRLSAIYGENYRYTTSYGLASYQLLKYNAVNGYDFPMLYGEVYIPWVAQGLMLRAGRYISVPDIEAQLAPNNYMYTHSITYALDNYTNEGLIGTLFVTKNLSIQMGVEIGTEATFNNAWKQVGNPNPNSAALPNPLYPGSTFAKDPGAVPSYTVCARYTWNDGWDDINPCANGINGGQWGYNNLQWYGVTYYHKFNDHWHLAFEFYDEHENGVPNLKNPTVQALNTALGADGGTPFGSPFMSHNAPNEAQCKTSTPLRCNAYAIGSTMYVNYSPDPLNNFSFRPEIYYDPQGQRTGTAATYYEFSIGWQHWFSPQIEIRPEVGYYHSNGANAFNGGTKNWTLIGAGDVIWHF
;
A
#
# COMPACT_ATOMS: atom_id res chain seq x y z
N MET A 1 -30.74 18.69 27.47
CA MET A 1 -31.07 19.60 26.35
C MET A 1 -30.11 19.31 25.21
N HIS A 2 -30.67 18.73 24.19
CA HIS A 2 -29.95 18.22 23.02
C HIS A 2 -29.30 19.34 22.21
N ARG A 3 -28.03 19.12 21.83
CA ARG A 3 -27.50 19.61 20.56
C ARG A 3 -26.96 18.42 19.79
N LEU A 4 -27.76 17.93 18.87
CA LEU A 4 -27.37 17.04 17.81
C LEU A 4 -26.41 17.77 16.86
N SER A 5 -25.28 17.18 16.60
CA SER A 5 -24.33 17.67 15.61
C SER A 5 -24.91 17.46 14.20
N LYS A 6 -24.94 18.53 13.43
CA LYS A 6 -25.36 18.55 12.03
C LYS A 6 -24.16 18.17 11.14
N SER A 7 -23.81 16.91 11.07
CA SER A 7 -22.79 16.43 10.13
C SER A 7 -23.20 15.19 9.34
N ALA A 8 -24.47 14.85 9.32
CA ALA A 8 -24.99 13.68 8.60
C ALA A 8 -26.08 14.06 7.59
N VAL A 9 -25.81 15.01 6.72
CA VAL A 9 -26.67 15.26 5.55
C VAL A 9 -25.79 15.85 4.45
N ILE A 10 -25.24 15.04 3.60
CA ILE A 10 -24.94 15.29 2.16
C ILE A 10 -24.41 13.96 1.54
N ILE A 11 -25.10 12.86 1.62
CA ILE A 11 -24.99 11.75 0.66
C ILE A 11 -26.35 10.97 0.67
N SER A 12 -27.42 11.64 0.41
CA SER A 12 -28.72 11.00 0.20
C SER A 12 -29.45 11.71 -0.93
N GLY A 13 -28.99 11.51 -2.11
CA GLY A 13 -29.68 12.10 -3.23
C GLY A 13 -29.05 11.85 -4.58
N VAL A 14 -28.85 10.61 -5.01
CA VAL A 14 -28.91 10.18 -6.42
C VAL A 14 -29.05 8.64 -6.44
N LEU A 15 -30.22 8.12 -6.24
CA LEU A 15 -30.64 6.78 -6.67
C LEU A 15 -32.08 6.90 -7.13
N GLY A 16 -32.27 7.56 -8.27
CA GLY A 16 -33.47 7.48 -9.07
C GLY A 16 -33.32 6.32 -10.06
N ALA A 17 -33.92 5.20 -9.75
CA ALA A 17 -34.01 4.07 -10.67
C ALA A 17 -34.88 4.43 -11.86
N THR A 18 -34.29 4.59 -13.03
CA THR A 18 -35.00 4.50 -14.31
C THR A 18 -34.81 3.07 -14.87
N SER A 19 -35.88 2.29 -14.84
CA SER A 19 -35.98 1.00 -15.50
C SER A 19 -35.87 1.18 -17.01
N MET A 20 -34.76 0.79 -17.63
CA MET A 20 -34.69 0.55 -19.07
C MET A 20 -34.87 -0.93 -19.35
N ALA A 21 -35.97 -1.25 -20.01
CA ALA A 21 -36.22 -2.58 -20.56
C ALA A 21 -35.20 -2.87 -21.68
N ALA A 22 -34.33 -3.84 -21.45
CA ALA A 22 -33.41 -4.33 -22.47
C ALA A 22 -34.17 -5.35 -23.37
N VAL A 23 -34.26 -5.04 -24.63
CA VAL A 23 -34.65 -5.97 -25.69
C VAL A 23 -33.50 -6.95 -25.91
N ALA A 24 -33.71 -8.21 -25.55
CA ALA A 24 -32.73 -9.27 -25.78
C ALA A 24 -32.69 -9.61 -27.28
N GLN A 25 -31.62 -9.19 -27.95
CA GLN A 25 -31.20 -9.82 -29.20
C GLN A 25 -30.34 -11.02 -28.88
N THR A 26 -30.80 -12.21 -29.26
CA THR A 26 -30.01 -13.44 -29.14
C THR A 26 -28.96 -13.48 -30.22
N THR A 27 -27.75 -13.04 -29.90
CA THR A 27 -26.55 -13.38 -30.63
C THR A 27 -25.95 -14.66 -30.04
N PRO A 28 -25.39 -15.57 -30.86
CA PRO A 28 -24.77 -16.79 -30.33
C PRO A 28 -23.60 -16.43 -29.43
N ALA A 29 -23.45 -17.15 -28.31
CA ALA A 29 -22.39 -16.98 -27.35
C ALA A 29 -21.01 -17.01 -28.04
N PRO A 30 -20.14 -16.02 -27.80
CA PRO A 30 -18.80 -16.07 -28.35
C PRO A 30 -18.05 -17.26 -27.74
N THR A 31 -17.43 -18.04 -28.60
CA THR A 31 -16.50 -19.09 -28.21
C THR A 31 -15.34 -18.42 -27.48
N ILE A 32 -15.12 -18.76 -26.20
CA ILE A 32 -13.98 -18.26 -25.43
C ILE A 32 -12.74 -18.86 -26.07
N SER A 33 -12.10 -18.09 -26.92
CA SER A 33 -10.74 -18.37 -27.40
C SER A 33 -9.81 -17.78 -26.36
N ILE A 34 -9.13 -18.64 -25.59
CA ILE A 34 -7.95 -18.21 -24.81
C ILE A 34 -6.89 -17.94 -25.85
N ALA A 35 -6.67 -16.66 -26.15
CA ALA A 35 -5.62 -16.28 -27.08
C ALA A 35 -4.27 -16.75 -26.54
N PRO A 36 -3.39 -17.25 -27.41
CA PRO A 36 -2.01 -17.48 -27.02
C PRO A 36 -1.41 -16.14 -26.56
N ALA A 37 -0.50 -16.23 -25.58
CA ALA A 37 0.20 -15.11 -24.99
C ALA A 37 0.57 -14.05 -26.02
N ILE A 38 0.51 -12.81 -25.57
CA ILE A 38 0.96 -11.64 -26.33
C ILE A 38 2.35 -11.97 -26.87
N THR A 39 2.45 -12.12 -28.16
CA THR A 39 3.77 -12.06 -28.81
C THR A 39 4.35 -10.73 -28.39
N SER A 40 5.46 -10.74 -27.66
CA SER A 40 6.31 -9.58 -27.43
C SER A 40 6.27 -8.72 -28.68
N ALA A 41 6.08 -7.41 -28.51
CA ALA A 41 6.07 -6.48 -29.65
C ALA A 41 7.17 -6.91 -30.62
N PRO A 42 6.88 -7.05 -31.92
CA PRO A 42 7.89 -7.52 -32.87
C PRO A 42 9.10 -6.64 -32.68
N ALA A 43 10.25 -7.24 -32.43
CA ALA A 43 11.51 -6.53 -32.36
C ALA A 43 11.53 -5.51 -33.51
N PRO A 44 11.83 -4.22 -33.25
CA PRO A 44 11.74 -3.16 -34.24
C PRO A 44 12.31 -3.67 -35.55
N GLY A 45 11.55 -3.59 -36.64
CA GLY A 45 11.84 -4.26 -37.88
C GLY A 45 13.29 -4.10 -38.27
N ALA A 46 13.96 -5.19 -38.53
CA ALA A 46 15.36 -5.25 -38.85
C ALA A 46 15.72 -4.23 -39.92
N SER A 47 16.23 -3.10 -39.53
CA SER A 47 16.95 -2.18 -40.40
C SER A 47 18.24 -2.88 -40.81
N THR A 48 18.39 -3.14 -42.08
CA THR A 48 19.43 -3.93 -42.71
C THR A 48 20.77 -3.21 -42.80
N ALA A 49 21.30 -2.74 -41.74
CA ALA A 49 22.73 -2.42 -41.64
C ALA A 49 23.17 -2.74 -40.23
N SER A 50 23.89 -3.85 -40.05
CA SER A 50 24.54 -4.17 -38.80
C SER A 50 25.57 -3.09 -38.48
N VAL A 51 25.18 -2.08 -37.72
CA VAL A 51 26.14 -1.18 -37.10
C VAL A 51 27.00 -2.03 -36.19
N PRO A 52 28.33 -2.02 -36.34
CA PRO A 52 29.21 -2.77 -35.46
C PRO A 52 28.99 -2.33 -34.02
N CYS A 53 28.69 -3.26 -33.12
CA CYS A 53 28.54 -2.99 -31.70
C CYS A 53 29.91 -2.71 -31.09
N THR A 54 30.36 -1.46 -31.20
CA THR A 54 31.65 -1.01 -30.67
C THR A 54 31.41 -0.04 -29.51
N GLY A 55 32.06 -0.31 -28.36
CA GLY A 55 31.95 0.53 -27.15
C GLY A 55 30.86 0.08 -26.18
N THR A 56 30.59 0.91 -25.19
CA THR A 56 29.53 0.71 -24.18
C THR A 56 28.20 1.10 -24.83
N PRO A 57 27.20 0.18 -24.92
CA PRO A 57 25.90 0.52 -25.48
C PRO A 57 25.10 1.41 -24.54
N ASP A 58 24.20 2.19 -25.13
CA ASP A 58 23.10 2.80 -24.37
C ASP A 58 22.11 1.69 -24.00
N PRO A 59 21.74 1.52 -22.71
CA PRO A 59 20.84 0.46 -22.27
C PRO A 59 19.43 0.58 -22.86
N TYR A 60 19.06 1.75 -23.38
CA TYR A 60 17.70 2.05 -23.85
C TYR A 60 17.62 2.30 -25.36
N ALA A 61 18.73 2.35 -26.08
CA ALA A 61 18.74 2.74 -27.49
C ALA A 61 19.09 1.63 -28.49
N ASN A 62 19.76 0.57 -28.07
CA ASN A 62 20.23 -0.47 -29.00
C ASN A 62 20.26 -1.87 -28.36
N TYR A 63 19.13 -2.53 -28.35
CA TYR A 63 18.94 -3.84 -27.73
C TYR A 63 19.85 -4.95 -28.30
N ASN A 64 20.17 -4.94 -29.60
CA ASN A 64 21.05 -5.94 -30.19
C ASN A 64 22.49 -5.80 -29.67
N CYS A 65 22.96 -4.57 -29.53
CA CYS A 65 24.28 -4.31 -28.96
C CYS A 65 24.29 -4.52 -27.44
N LEU A 66 23.20 -4.23 -26.76
CA LEU A 66 23.02 -4.48 -25.34
C LEU A 66 23.22 -5.96 -25.02
N ASP A 67 22.56 -6.85 -25.74
CA ASP A 67 22.64 -8.30 -25.50
C ASP A 67 24.04 -8.82 -25.73
N ALA A 68 24.72 -8.39 -26.79
CA ALA A 68 26.10 -8.73 -27.08
C ALA A 68 27.08 -8.23 -25.99
N TYR A 69 26.85 -7.02 -25.46
CA TYR A 69 27.65 -6.44 -24.37
C TYR A 69 27.44 -7.18 -23.05
N LEU A 70 26.21 -7.52 -22.72
CA LEU A 70 25.86 -8.22 -21.48
C LEU A 70 26.45 -9.63 -21.45
N GLY A 71 26.51 -10.33 -22.61
CA GLY A 71 27.05 -11.68 -22.77
C GLY A 71 26.09 -12.75 -22.26
N ASP A 72 26.58 -14.00 -22.14
CA ASP A 72 25.74 -15.18 -21.91
C ASP A 72 25.53 -15.51 -20.43
N ASN A 73 26.42 -15.09 -19.54
CA ASN A 73 26.39 -15.47 -18.13
C ASN A 73 25.44 -14.55 -17.34
N PRO A 74 24.40 -15.08 -16.64
CA PRO A 74 23.44 -14.29 -15.91
C PRO A 74 24.05 -13.32 -14.89
N PHE A 75 25.07 -13.71 -14.15
CA PHE A 75 25.74 -12.82 -13.20
C PHE A 75 26.46 -11.68 -13.89
N THR A 76 27.14 -11.96 -15.02
CA THR A 76 27.81 -10.91 -15.80
C THR A 76 26.80 -9.96 -16.41
N ARG A 77 25.69 -10.46 -16.91
CA ARG A 77 24.56 -9.66 -17.42
C ARG A 77 24.03 -8.73 -16.34
N PHE A 78 23.75 -9.25 -15.15
CA PHE A 78 23.27 -8.46 -14.00
C PHE A 78 24.19 -7.29 -13.68
N TYR A 79 25.49 -7.54 -13.43
CA TYR A 79 26.46 -6.50 -13.08
C TYR A 79 26.68 -5.49 -14.21
N ARG A 80 26.75 -5.93 -15.44
CA ARG A 80 26.95 -5.04 -16.59
C ARG A 80 25.75 -4.15 -16.81
N TYR A 81 24.54 -4.69 -16.64
CA TYR A 81 23.29 -3.90 -16.76
C TYR A 81 23.23 -2.83 -15.68
N TYR A 82 23.49 -3.18 -14.43
CA TYR A 82 23.60 -2.20 -13.34
C TYR A 82 24.59 -1.07 -13.64
N GLY A 83 25.75 -1.41 -14.18
CA GLY A 83 26.76 -0.42 -14.54
C GLY A 83 26.33 0.51 -15.68
N LEU A 84 25.54 0.00 -16.64
CA LEU A 84 25.03 0.81 -17.75
C LEU A 84 23.99 1.82 -17.30
N GLU A 85 23.19 1.50 -16.32
CA GLU A 85 22.09 2.35 -15.85
C GLU A 85 22.52 3.49 -14.94
N MET A 86 23.78 3.48 -14.45
CA MET A 86 24.28 4.53 -13.57
C MET A 86 24.21 5.92 -14.23
N GLY A 87 23.50 6.84 -13.58
CA GLY A 87 23.25 8.19 -14.07
C GLY A 87 22.12 8.30 -15.11
N GLN A 88 21.45 7.21 -15.45
CA GLN A 88 20.32 7.24 -16.37
C GLN A 88 19.02 7.57 -15.64
N ALA A 89 18.20 8.42 -16.25
CA ALA A 89 16.87 8.78 -15.75
C ALA A 89 15.74 7.87 -16.25
N GLY A 90 16.08 6.72 -16.80
CA GLY A 90 15.14 5.77 -17.42
C GLY A 90 15.03 5.92 -18.94
N PRO A 91 14.31 5.02 -19.59
CA PRO A 91 14.16 5.04 -21.04
C PRO A 91 13.43 6.31 -21.49
N PRO A 92 13.87 6.94 -22.59
CA PRO A 92 13.05 7.93 -23.25
C PRO A 92 11.74 7.27 -23.70
N SER A 93 10.66 8.05 -23.79
CA SER A 93 9.41 7.55 -24.36
C SER A 93 9.66 7.00 -25.77
N ASP A 94 9.36 5.72 -25.99
CA ASP A 94 9.52 5.09 -27.29
C ASP A 94 8.48 5.67 -28.28
N PRO A 95 8.89 6.39 -29.32
CA PRO A 95 7.96 6.92 -30.30
C PRO A 95 7.26 5.83 -31.12
N ASN A 96 7.75 4.59 -31.07
CA ASN A 96 7.15 3.44 -31.74
C ASN A 96 6.39 2.54 -30.76
N ALA A 97 6.25 2.94 -29.50
CA ALA A 97 5.42 2.23 -28.55
C ALA A 97 4.02 2.04 -29.16
N PRO A 98 3.39 0.87 -28.96
CA PRO A 98 2.01 0.67 -29.37
C PRO A 98 1.16 1.82 -28.85
N PRO A 99 0.24 2.38 -29.65
CA PRO A 99 -0.60 3.48 -29.20
C PRO A 99 -1.30 3.05 -27.93
N SER A 100 -0.93 3.72 -26.83
CA SER A 100 -1.71 3.56 -25.62
C SER A 100 -3.13 4.01 -25.93
N ARG A 101 -4.13 3.49 -25.24
CA ARG A 101 -5.49 4.07 -25.26
C ARG A 101 -5.48 5.55 -24.90
N VAL A 102 -4.33 6.09 -24.62
CA VAL A 102 -4.08 7.44 -24.13
C VAL A 102 -4.36 8.51 -25.18
N ASP A 103 -4.52 8.18 -26.46
CA ASP A 103 -5.03 9.14 -27.43
C ASP A 103 -6.39 9.68 -26.97
N GLY A 104 -6.33 10.84 -26.34
CA GLY A 104 -7.49 11.51 -25.75
C GLY A 104 -7.92 11.04 -24.34
N TRP A 105 -7.13 10.21 -23.66
CA TRP A 105 -7.29 9.93 -22.25
C TRP A 105 -6.41 10.86 -21.41
N PRO A 106 -6.85 11.27 -20.19
CA PRO A 106 -5.96 11.96 -19.27
C PRO A 106 -4.77 11.06 -18.93
N ARG A 107 -3.64 11.67 -18.59
CA ARG A 107 -2.50 10.93 -18.07
C ARG A 107 -2.95 10.08 -16.89
N THR A 108 -2.28 8.93 -16.73
CA THR A 108 -2.65 8.00 -15.67
C THR A 108 -2.71 8.72 -14.34
N PRO A 109 -3.85 8.64 -13.65
CA PRO A 109 -3.96 9.20 -12.32
C PRO A 109 -2.96 8.49 -11.41
N GLN A 110 -2.29 9.28 -10.59
CA GLN A 110 -1.29 8.76 -9.70
C GLN A 110 -1.91 8.59 -8.32
N THR A 111 -2.08 7.37 -7.88
CA THR A 111 -2.44 7.05 -6.49
C THR A 111 -1.24 7.10 -5.57
N THR A 112 -0.06 6.96 -6.13
CA THR A 112 1.22 7.02 -5.46
C THR A 112 1.99 8.21 -5.98
N PRO A 113 3.02 8.68 -5.28
CA PRO A 113 3.88 9.77 -5.73
C PRO A 113 4.33 9.58 -7.17
N PRO A 114 4.31 10.63 -8.02
CA PRO A 114 4.82 10.58 -9.38
C PRO A 114 6.35 10.59 -9.35
N MET A 115 6.93 9.43 -9.08
CA MET A 115 8.36 9.22 -9.10
C MET A 115 8.86 9.05 -10.54
N PRO A 116 10.13 9.28 -10.83
CA PRO A 116 10.70 9.09 -12.16
C PRO A 116 10.46 7.68 -12.71
N PHE A 117 10.41 6.68 -11.83
CA PHE A 117 10.27 5.28 -12.17
C PHE A 117 8.96 4.68 -11.66
N THR A 118 7.88 5.44 -11.72
CA THR A 118 6.54 5.03 -11.25
C THR A 118 5.94 3.86 -12.03
N GLU A 119 6.56 3.43 -13.09
CA GLU A 119 6.12 2.26 -13.86
C GLU A 119 6.54 0.93 -13.25
N TRP A 120 7.36 0.95 -12.22
CA TRP A 120 7.51 -0.22 -11.37
C TRP A 120 6.13 -0.59 -10.82
N PRO A 121 5.70 -1.84 -10.98
CA PRO A 121 4.34 -2.24 -10.68
C PRO A 121 4.14 -2.42 -9.18
N TYR A 122 4.16 -1.34 -8.47
CA TYR A 122 3.93 -1.31 -7.04
C TYR A 122 2.45 -1.21 -6.77
N GLY A 123 1.92 -2.00 -5.88
CA GLY A 123 0.51 -2.06 -5.56
C GLY A 123 -0.23 -0.75 -5.71
N GLY A 124 -1.24 -0.54 -6.13
CA GLY A 124 -2.00 0.64 -6.44
C GLY A 124 -3.19 0.31 -7.32
N ALA A 125 -4.00 1.29 -7.61
CA ALA A 125 -5.15 1.12 -8.45
C ALA A 125 -4.73 0.64 -9.84
N THR A 126 -5.45 -0.29 -10.38
CA THR A 126 -5.25 -0.76 -11.74
C THR A 126 -5.51 0.36 -12.72
N ALA A 127 -4.50 0.78 -13.42
CA ALA A 127 -4.63 1.74 -14.51
C ALA A 127 -5.06 1.00 -15.79
N ILE A 128 -6.31 1.20 -16.20
CA ILE A 128 -6.84 0.64 -17.44
C ILE A 128 -6.51 1.60 -18.59
N GLY A 129 -6.09 1.05 -19.73
CA GLY A 129 -5.80 1.82 -20.93
C GLY A 129 -4.39 2.39 -20.99
N VAL A 130 -3.50 1.93 -20.12
CA VAL A 130 -2.08 2.32 -20.12
C VAL A 130 -1.23 1.15 -20.57
N THR A 131 -0.31 1.39 -21.51
CA THR A 131 0.72 0.40 -21.84
C THR A 131 1.85 0.51 -20.84
N ARG A 132 2.60 -0.56 -20.70
CA ARG A 132 3.90 -0.56 -20.02
C ARG A 132 5.06 -0.30 -20.98
N SER A 133 4.80 0.23 -22.15
CA SER A 133 5.85 0.71 -23.03
C SER A 133 6.61 1.81 -22.30
N GLY A 134 7.87 1.56 -22.01
CA GLY A 134 8.69 2.44 -21.19
C GLY A 134 8.94 1.93 -19.76
N SER A 135 8.35 0.78 -19.37
CA SER A 135 8.76 0.12 -18.13
C SER A 135 10.21 -0.32 -18.24
N ILE A 136 10.92 -0.11 -17.14
CA ILE A 136 12.31 -0.52 -17.02
C ILE A 136 12.33 -2.02 -16.73
N ASP A 137 13.11 -2.77 -17.49
CA ASP A 137 13.33 -4.18 -17.16
C ASP A 137 14.09 -4.28 -15.84
N SER A 138 13.67 -5.21 -14.99
CA SER A 138 14.45 -5.46 -13.78
C SER A 138 15.82 -6.03 -14.14
N PRO A 139 16.87 -5.72 -13.36
CA PRO A 139 18.17 -6.36 -13.55
C PRO A 139 18.12 -7.87 -13.52
N LEU A 140 17.20 -8.45 -12.72
CA LEU A 140 16.98 -9.88 -12.64
C LEU A 140 16.40 -10.45 -13.94
N MET A 141 15.37 -9.79 -14.51
CA MET A 141 14.82 -10.21 -15.82
C MET A 141 15.86 -10.11 -16.92
N THR A 142 16.63 -9.02 -16.95
CA THR A 142 17.73 -8.85 -17.90
C THR A 142 18.81 -9.92 -17.74
N ALA A 143 19.13 -10.31 -16.51
CA ALA A 143 20.10 -11.35 -16.22
C ALA A 143 19.67 -12.72 -16.75
N ILE A 144 18.42 -13.09 -16.60
CA ILE A 144 17.90 -14.41 -16.98
C ILE A 144 17.36 -14.47 -18.42
N ALA A 145 17.29 -13.34 -19.13
CA ALA A 145 16.61 -13.23 -20.44
C ALA A 145 17.05 -14.27 -21.48
N ASN A 146 18.35 -14.64 -21.51
CA ASN A 146 18.89 -15.63 -22.43
C ASN A 146 18.80 -17.09 -21.94
N THR A 147 18.29 -17.32 -20.71
CA THR A 147 18.04 -18.66 -20.17
C THR A 147 16.71 -19.24 -20.66
N GLY A 148 16.51 -20.56 -20.47
CA GLY A 148 15.22 -21.20 -20.76
C GLY A 148 14.08 -20.62 -19.94
N LEU A 149 14.33 -20.29 -18.67
CA LEU A 149 13.35 -19.66 -17.77
C LEU A 149 13.02 -18.24 -18.22
N GLY A 150 14.02 -17.41 -18.49
CA GLY A 150 13.79 -16.03 -18.92
C GLY A 150 13.01 -15.94 -20.24
N ARG A 151 13.35 -16.80 -21.21
CA ARG A 151 12.59 -16.87 -22.47
C ARG A 151 11.13 -17.27 -22.24
N TRP A 152 10.88 -18.27 -21.39
CA TRP A 152 9.53 -18.67 -21.02
C TRP A 152 8.77 -17.52 -20.33
N MET A 153 9.39 -16.84 -19.37
CA MET A 153 8.77 -15.70 -18.67
C MET A 153 8.42 -14.58 -19.65
N ASN A 154 9.32 -14.23 -20.53
CA ASN A 154 9.06 -13.20 -21.55
C ASN A 154 7.94 -13.62 -22.52
N GLU A 155 7.91 -14.88 -22.95
CA GLU A 155 6.88 -15.41 -23.84
C GLU A 155 5.47 -15.31 -23.24
N TYR A 156 5.36 -15.57 -21.92
CA TYR A 156 4.07 -15.57 -21.22
C TYR A 156 3.79 -14.27 -20.45
N GLY A 157 4.63 -13.25 -20.57
CA GLY A 157 4.45 -11.94 -19.95
C GLY A 157 4.67 -11.93 -18.43
N PHE A 158 5.40 -12.92 -17.89
CA PHE A 158 5.79 -12.93 -16.48
C PHE A 158 7.03 -12.07 -16.23
N GLN A 159 7.04 -11.42 -15.07
CA GLN A 159 8.18 -10.64 -14.58
C GLN A 159 8.52 -11.05 -13.15
N VAL A 160 9.81 -11.06 -12.83
CA VAL A 160 10.32 -11.23 -11.48
C VAL A 160 11.25 -10.06 -11.16
N TYR A 161 11.03 -9.43 -10.02
CA TYR A 161 11.81 -8.28 -9.57
C TYR A 161 11.66 -8.10 -8.07
N GLY A 162 12.47 -7.25 -7.50
CA GLY A 162 12.41 -6.94 -6.09
C GLY A 162 13.40 -5.87 -5.69
N TRP A 163 13.57 -5.70 -4.39
CA TRP A 163 14.54 -4.77 -3.82
C TRP A 163 15.03 -5.20 -2.46
N ILE A 164 16.14 -4.63 -2.06
CA ILE A 164 16.68 -4.68 -0.70
C ILE A 164 16.75 -3.25 -0.19
N ASP A 165 16.24 -3.03 1.01
CA ASP A 165 16.08 -1.72 1.64
C ASP A 165 16.58 -1.77 3.09
N PRO A 166 17.86 -1.49 3.34
CA PRO A 166 18.38 -1.19 4.66
C PRO A 166 18.17 0.28 5.00
N GLY A 167 17.63 0.54 6.18
CA GLY A 167 17.43 1.87 6.72
C GLY A 167 18.20 2.14 8.00
N PHE A 168 18.26 3.41 8.38
CA PHE A 168 18.88 3.85 9.62
C PHE A 168 18.20 5.10 10.16
N ASN A 169 18.29 5.32 11.47
CA ASN A 169 17.81 6.55 12.08
C ASN A 169 18.67 7.02 13.26
N PHE A 170 18.62 8.32 13.48
CA PHE A 170 19.16 9.04 14.65
C PHE A 170 18.00 9.78 15.30
N SER A 171 17.59 9.33 16.46
CA SER A 171 16.44 9.87 17.18
C SER A 171 16.86 10.59 18.45
N SER A 172 16.13 11.64 18.80
CA SER A 172 16.23 12.28 20.12
C SER A 172 15.67 11.40 21.25
N ASN A 173 15.00 10.28 20.94
CA ASN A 173 14.53 9.31 21.90
C ASN A 173 15.67 8.40 22.38
N SER A 174 15.66 8.09 23.66
CA SER A 174 16.71 7.28 24.30
C SER A 174 16.31 5.80 24.47
N LEU A 175 15.01 5.49 24.33
CA LEU A 175 14.46 4.17 24.57
C LEU A 175 14.74 3.24 23.38
N ARG A 176 15.93 2.64 23.35
CA ARG A 176 16.38 1.74 22.27
C ARG A 176 15.72 0.37 22.32
N LYS A 177 14.43 0.31 22.06
CA LYS A 177 13.64 -0.93 21.95
C LYS A 177 12.56 -0.75 20.89
N PRO A 178 11.95 -1.84 20.38
CA PRO A 178 10.78 -1.76 19.51
C PRO A 178 9.72 -0.83 20.10
N GLY A 179 9.24 0.12 19.28
CA GLY A 179 8.28 1.13 19.69
C GLY A 179 8.86 2.35 20.41
N GLY A 180 10.17 2.49 20.54
CA GLY A 180 10.77 3.67 21.19
C GLY A 180 10.53 4.98 20.45
N ASN A 181 10.31 4.93 19.14
CA ASN A 181 9.90 6.08 18.31
C ASN A 181 8.39 6.15 18.06
N ALA A 182 7.61 5.12 18.43
CA ALA A 182 6.17 5.12 18.18
C ALA A 182 5.49 6.42 18.68
N PRO A 183 4.49 6.95 17.96
CA PRO A 183 3.83 6.39 16.79
C PRO A 183 4.54 6.62 15.44
N VAL A 184 5.76 7.17 15.41
CA VAL A 184 6.53 7.30 14.18
C VAL A 184 6.82 5.91 13.62
N SER A 185 6.49 5.70 12.36
CA SER A 185 6.61 4.43 11.65
C SER A 185 7.88 4.36 10.81
N TYR A 186 8.32 3.16 10.45
CA TYR A 186 9.51 2.85 9.62
C TYR A 186 10.86 3.24 10.23
N ALA A 187 10.91 4.05 11.23
CA ALA A 187 12.07 4.29 12.11
C ALA A 187 11.75 3.80 13.54
N TYR A 188 11.20 2.61 13.67
CA TYR A 188 10.49 2.13 14.85
C TYR A 188 11.37 1.97 16.10
N ILE A 189 12.64 1.60 15.92
CA ILE A 189 13.62 1.47 17.00
C ILE A 189 14.58 2.66 16.95
N PRO A 190 14.66 3.49 17.99
CA PRO A 190 15.55 4.66 17.99
C PRO A 190 17.01 4.30 17.85
N ASN A 191 17.74 5.11 17.07
CA ASN A 191 19.20 5.07 16.94
C ASN A 191 19.73 3.69 16.52
N THR A 192 19.14 3.13 15.48
CA THR A 192 19.52 1.82 14.92
C THR A 192 19.68 1.90 13.40
N ALA A 193 20.41 0.92 12.87
CA ALA A 193 20.33 0.52 11.48
C ALA A 193 19.68 -0.86 11.41
N GLN A 194 18.81 -1.07 10.44
CA GLN A 194 18.02 -2.29 10.33
C GLN A 194 17.78 -2.65 8.87
N LEU A 195 17.38 -3.91 8.64
CA LEU A 195 16.88 -4.35 7.35
C LEU A 195 15.37 -4.11 7.35
N ASP A 196 14.94 -3.10 6.60
CA ASP A 196 13.54 -2.72 6.55
C ASP A 196 12.76 -3.63 5.62
N GLN A 197 13.25 -3.81 4.39
CA GLN A 197 12.59 -4.64 3.40
C GLN A 197 13.56 -5.46 2.55
N VAL A 198 13.25 -6.71 2.36
CA VAL A 198 13.64 -7.52 1.20
C VAL A 198 12.35 -7.98 0.56
N VAL A 199 12.08 -7.50 -0.65
CA VAL A 199 10.82 -7.78 -1.34
C VAL A 199 11.08 -8.51 -2.65
N LEU A 200 10.23 -9.49 -2.94
CA LEU A 200 10.22 -10.22 -4.20
C LEU A 200 8.82 -10.23 -4.79
N TYR A 201 8.73 -9.93 -6.07
CA TYR A 201 7.51 -10.01 -6.87
C TYR A 201 7.62 -11.06 -7.96
N LEU A 202 6.51 -11.72 -8.21
CA LEU A 202 6.24 -12.45 -9.45
C LEU A 202 4.92 -11.92 -10.00
N ASP A 203 4.99 -11.26 -11.15
CA ASP A 203 3.84 -10.60 -11.76
C ASP A 203 3.61 -11.07 -13.20
N ARG A 204 2.35 -11.14 -13.58
CA ARG A 204 1.87 -11.06 -14.95
C ARG A 204 0.77 -10.03 -15.00
N PHE A 205 0.89 -9.07 -15.89
CA PHE A 205 -0.12 -8.02 -16.01
C PHE A 205 -1.00 -8.23 -17.24
N PRO A 206 -2.31 -7.98 -17.11
CA PRO A 206 -3.17 -8.02 -18.28
C PRO A 206 -2.86 -6.84 -19.21
N ASP A 207 -2.98 -7.08 -20.51
CA ASP A 207 -2.97 -5.99 -21.49
C ASP A 207 -4.29 -5.22 -21.42
N THR A 208 -4.24 -4.04 -20.83
CA THR A 208 -5.42 -3.19 -20.64
C THR A 208 -5.61 -2.16 -21.77
N VAL A 209 -4.77 -2.17 -22.79
CA VAL A 209 -4.86 -1.30 -23.96
C VAL A 209 -5.72 -1.92 -25.04
N GLN A 210 -5.58 -3.21 -25.27
CA GLN A 210 -6.37 -3.95 -26.26
C GLN A 210 -7.88 -3.93 -25.92
N LYS A 211 -8.73 -4.13 -26.95
CA LYS A 211 -10.20 -4.09 -26.80
C LYS A 211 -10.91 -5.33 -27.36
N ASP A 212 -10.17 -6.33 -27.77
CA ASP A 212 -10.66 -7.44 -28.57
C ASP A 212 -10.76 -8.76 -27.79
N HIS A 213 -10.12 -8.90 -26.63
CA HIS A 213 -10.18 -10.12 -25.82
C HIS A 213 -10.13 -9.88 -24.33
N ILE A 214 -10.56 -10.88 -23.54
CA ILE A 214 -10.33 -10.91 -22.10
C ILE A 214 -8.88 -11.29 -21.85
N ASP A 215 -8.21 -10.55 -20.99
CA ASP A 215 -6.88 -10.93 -20.52
C ASP A 215 -6.86 -11.07 -18.99
N TRP A 216 -5.83 -11.71 -18.46
CA TRP A 216 -5.71 -12.02 -17.04
C TRP A 216 -4.36 -11.56 -16.49
N GLY A 217 -4.32 -11.35 -15.19
CA GLY A 217 -3.13 -10.99 -14.45
C GLY A 217 -2.98 -11.80 -13.16
N LEU A 218 -1.77 -11.77 -12.64
CA LEU A 218 -1.40 -12.35 -11.36
C LEU A 218 -0.37 -11.46 -10.70
N ARG A 219 -0.49 -11.24 -9.38
CA ARG A 219 0.55 -10.63 -8.56
C ARG A 219 0.77 -11.45 -7.31
N LEU A 220 2.02 -11.84 -7.10
CA LEU A 220 2.49 -12.50 -5.89
C LEU A 220 3.64 -11.67 -5.32
N SER A 221 3.53 -11.22 -4.08
CA SER A 221 4.60 -10.51 -3.40
C SER A 221 4.92 -11.14 -2.05
N ALA A 222 6.19 -11.13 -1.71
CA ALA A 222 6.69 -11.56 -0.42
C ALA A 222 7.62 -10.48 0.13
N ILE A 223 7.49 -10.16 1.42
CA ILE A 223 8.35 -9.24 2.14
C ILE A 223 9.02 -9.97 3.32
N TYR A 224 10.27 -9.64 3.57
CA TYR A 224 10.99 -9.98 4.78
C TYR A 224 11.72 -8.74 5.31
N GLY A 225 11.69 -8.50 6.61
CA GLY A 225 12.37 -7.37 7.24
C GLY A 225 11.58 -6.81 8.42
N GLU A 226 11.98 -5.64 8.91
CA GLU A 226 11.27 -4.97 10.00
C GLU A 226 9.88 -4.51 9.55
N ASN A 227 9.76 -4.04 8.32
CA ASN A 227 8.53 -3.44 7.81
C ASN A 227 7.39 -4.47 7.54
N TYR A 228 7.63 -5.78 7.73
CA TYR A 228 6.53 -6.76 7.75
C TYR A 228 5.45 -6.39 8.79
N ARG A 229 5.82 -5.59 9.83
CA ARG A 229 4.94 -5.11 10.88
C ARG A 229 3.80 -4.24 10.35
N TYR A 230 4.05 -3.53 9.26
CA TYR A 230 3.08 -2.62 8.63
C TYR A 230 2.25 -3.31 7.54
N THR A 231 2.62 -4.53 7.09
CA THR A 231 1.81 -5.34 6.17
C THR A 231 0.95 -6.38 6.88
N THR A 232 1.37 -6.78 8.08
CA THR A 232 0.75 -7.87 8.80
C THR A 232 -0.67 -7.51 9.21
N SER A 233 -1.62 -8.30 8.75
CA SER A 233 -3.03 -8.24 9.13
C SER A 233 -3.43 -9.48 9.92
N TYR A 234 -4.61 -9.48 10.49
CA TYR A 234 -5.12 -10.63 11.25
C TYR A 234 -5.27 -11.88 10.36
N GLY A 235 -4.73 -13.00 10.80
CA GLY A 235 -4.77 -14.27 10.09
C GLY A 235 -3.40 -14.81 9.72
N LEU A 236 -3.13 -14.95 8.42
CA LEU A 236 -1.89 -15.50 7.92
C LEU A 236 -0.67 -14.67 8.38
N ALA A 237 0.33 -15.33 8.91
CA ALA A 237 1.60 -14.73 9.38
C ALA A 237 1.52 -13.80 10.62
N SER A 238 0.33 -13.41 11.08
CA SER A 238 0.14 -12.48 12.20
C SER A 238 0.78 -12.94 13.54
N TYR A 239 0.98 -14.22 13.73
CA TYR A 239 1.56 -14.79 14.95
C TYR A 239 2.98 -14.26 15.27
N GLN A 240 3.74 -13.88 14.26
CA GLN A 240 5.10 -13.36 14.41
C GLN A 240 5.09 -12.07 15.21
N LEU A 241 4.13 -11.20 14.91
CA LEU A 241 3.95 -9.93 15.59
C LEU A 241 3.16 -10.12 16.88
N LEU A 242 1.98 -10.72 16.82
CA LEU A 242 1.03 -10.80 17.92
C LEU A 242 1.49 -11.68 19.09
N LYS A 243 2.23 -12.74 18.78
CA LYS A 243 2.69 -13.69 19.81
C LYS A 243 4.13 -13.47 20.23
N TYR A 244 5.00 -13.12 19.28
CA TYR A 244 6.43 -13.07 19.52
C TYR A 244 7.03 -11.67 19.48
N ASN A 245 6.27 -10.68 18.97
CA ASN A 245 6.77 -9.33 18.71
C ASN A 245 8.14 -9.35 18.02
N ALA A 246 8.28 -10.22 17.01
CA ALA A 246 9.52 -10.35 16.27
C ALA A 246 9.86 -9.02 15.59
N VAL A 247 11.10 -8.57 15.70
CA VAL A 247 11.55 -7.32 15.04
C VAL A 247 11.52 -7.51 13.54
N ASN A 248 12.13 -8.58 13.05
CA ASN A 248 12.07 -8.96 11.65
C ASN A 248 11.14 -10.17 11.47
N GLY A 249 10.39 -10.16 10.40
CA GLY A 249 9.47 -11.23 10.04
C GLY A 249 9.17 -11.21 8.56
N TYR A 250 8.20 -12.00 8.14
CA TYR A 250 7.77 -12.10 6.74
C TYR A 250 6.26 -11.93 6.62
N ASP A 251 5.84 -11.48 5.44
CA ASP A 251 4.43 -11.42 5.04
C ASP A 251 4.29 -11.57 3.52
N PHE A 252 3.04 -11.70 3.07
CA PHE A 252 2.66 -11.77 1.66
C PHE A 252 1.63 -10.68 1.37
N PRO A 253 2.05 -9.41 1.20
CA PRO A 253 1.14 -8.26 1.15
C PRO A 253 0.15 -8.32 0.00
N MET A 254 0.56 -8.86 -1.15
CA MET A 254 -0.28 -8.98 -2.33
C MET A 254 -0.24 -10.39 -2.89
N LEU A 255 -1.39 -11.05 -2.91
CA LEU A 255 -1.59 -12.39 -3.46
C LEU A 255 -2.94 -12.39 -4.18
N TYR A 256 -2.97 -11.97 -5.45
CA TYR A 256 -4.22 -11.88 -6.19
C TYR A 256 -4.08 -12.25 -7.66
N GLY A 257 -5.21 -12.66 -8.23
CA GLY A 257 -5.41 -12.73 -9.66
C GLY A 257 -6.33 -11.63 -10.15
N GLU A 258 -6.18 -11.25 -11.41
CA GLU A 258 -7.06 -10.25 -12.04
C GLU A 258 -7.52 -10.71 -13.43
N VAL A 259 -8.68 -10.19 -13.83
CA VAL A 259 -9.25 -10.42 -15.15
C VAL A 259 -9.69 -9.07 -15.71
N TYR A 260 -9.19 -8.73 -16.89
CA TYR A 260 -9.56 -7.53 -17.63
C TYR A 260 -10.59 -7.86 -18.71
N ILE A 261 -11.68 -7.09 -18.73
CA ILE A 261 -12.80 -7.23 -19.68
C ILE A 261 -12.95 -5.90 -20.42
N PRO A 262 -12.47 -5.78 -21.67
CA PRO A 262 -12.33 -4.49 -22.36
C PRO A 262 -13.64 -3.86 -22.84
N TRP A 263 -14.72 -4.62 -23.02
CA TRP A 263 -15.96 -4.14 -23.61
C TRP A 263 -17.05 -3.75 -22.61
N VAL A 264 -16.77 -3.81 -21.31
CA VAL A 264 -17.68 -3.29 -20.29
C VAL A 264 -17.35 -1.83 -20.04
N ALA A 265 -18.22 -0.92 -20.50
CA ALA A 265 -17.99 0.53 -20.54
C ALA A 265 -16.65 0.87 -21.24
N GLN A 266 -15.70 1.49 -20.52
CA GLN A 266 -14.36 1.77 -21.05
C GLN A 266 -13.31 0.73 -20.61
N GLY A 267 -13.72 -0.29 -19.88
CA GLY A 267 -12.93 -1.40 -19.36
C GLY A 267 -13.32 -1.72 -17.91
N LEU A 268 -13.40 -3.00 -17.61
CA LEU A 268 -13.65 -3.53 -16.27
C LEU A 268 -12.47 -4.42 -15.86
N MET A 269 -11.89 -4.14 -14.70
CA MET A 269 -10.93 -5.02 -14.04
C MET A 269 -11.58 -5.66 -12.82
N LEU A 270 -11.51 -6.97 -12.71
CA LEU A 270 -11.90 -7.73 -11.53
C LEU A 270 -10.63 -8.29 -10.88
N ARG A 271 -10.45 -8.05 -9.60
CA ARG A 271 -9.32 -8.57 -8.82
C ARG A 271 -9.85 -9.42 -7.67
N ALA A 272 -9.26 -10.58 -7.45
CA ALA A 272 -9.61 -11.50 -6.37
C ALA A 272 -8.36 -11.97 -5.63
N GLY A 273 -8.38 -11.89 -4.31
CA GLY A 273 -7.29 -12.26 -3.41
C GLY A 273 -6.97 -11.18 -2.39
N ARG A 274 -5.76 -11.21 -1.84
CA ARG A 274 -5.26 -10.20 -0.91
C ARG A 274 -4.62 -9.04 -1.66
N TYR A 275 -5.05 -7.84 -1.38
CA TYR A 275 -4.53 -6.60 -1.95
C TYR A 275 -4.46 -5.49 -0.89
N ILE A 276 -3.64 -4.49 -1.19
CA ILE A 276 -3.47 -3.32 -0.34
C ILE A 276 -4.64 -2.36 -0.56
N SER A 277 -4.99 -1.60 0.46
CA SER A 277 -5.99 -0.55 0.46
C SER A 277 -5.89 0.40 -0.74
N VAL A 278 -6.98 1.06 -1.07
CA VAL A 278 -7.16 1.66 -2.40
C VAL A 278 -6.77 3.13 -2.50
N PRO A 279 -6.91 3.98 -1.45
CA PRO A 279 -6.89 5.42 -1.70
C PRO A 279 -5.68 6.19 -1.17
N ASP A 280 -4.58 5.57 -0.78
CA ASP A 280 -3.48 6.25 -0.10
C ASP A 280 -2.57 7.05 -1.05
N ILE A 281 -1.93 8.10 -0.53
CA ILE A 281 -0.87 8.85 -1.22
C ILE A 281 0.52 8.33 -0.89
N GLU A 282 0.65 7.46 0.07
CA GLU A 282 1.86 6.72 0.42
C GLU A 282 1.66 5.24 0.08
N ALA A 283 2.76 4.52 -0.06
CA ALA A 283 2.74 3.08 -0.29
C ALA A 283 3.55 2.39 0.80
N GLN A 284 3.09 1.22 1.26
CA GLN A 284 3.83 0.46 2.23
C GLN A 284 5.18 -0.02 1.75
N LEU A 285 5.30 -0.22 0.46
CA LEU A 285 6.50 -0.72 -0.17
C LEU A 285 7.41 0.44 -0.51
N ALA A 286 8.64 0.36 -0.02
CA ALA A 286 9.60 1.45 0.03
C ALA A 286 9.73 2.29 -1.27
N PRO A 287 9.86 1.71 -2.46
CA PRO A 287 10.16 2.49 -3.67
C PRO A 287 9.10 3.49 -4.09
N ASN A 288 7.88 3.37 -3.59
CA ASN A 288 6.77 4.24 -4.00
C ASN A 288 6.46 5.35 -3.00
N ASN A 289 7.48 5.83 -2.30
CA ASN A 289 7.33 6.90 -1.33
C ASN A 289 8.35 8.00 -1.55
N TYR A 290 7.97 9.24 -1.25
CA TYR A 290 8.86 10.38 -1.30
C TYR A 290 9.93 10.37 -0.21
N MET A 291 9.65 9.72 0.91
CA MET A 291 10.46 9.71 2.11
C MET A 291 10.62 8.29 2.64
N TYR A 292 11.60 8.10 3.51
CA TYR A 292 11.86 6.85 4.20
C TYR A 292 10.78 6.57 5.26
N THR A 293 10.52 7.51 6.18
CA THR A 293 9.43 7.37 7.13
C THR A 293 8.08 7.70 6.47
N HIS A 294 7.03 7.10 6.99
CA HIS A 294 5.67 7.37 6.56
C HIS A 294 4.96 8.28 7.55
N SER A 295 3.92 8.95 7.09
CA SER A 295 3.02 9.72 7.96
C SER A 295 2.36 8.82 9.00
N ILE A 296 1.97 9.39 10.12
CA ILE A 296 1.13 8.70 11.11
C ILE A 296 -0.23 8.38 10.48
N THR A 297 -0.74 9.27 9.64
CA THR A 297 -1.96 9.10 8.85
C THR A 297 -1.93 7.78 8.09
N TYR A 298 -0.91 7.56 7.26
CA TYR A 298 -0.76 6.33 6.50
C TYR A 298 -0.51 5.10 7.37
N ALA A 299 0.39 5.22 8.36
CA ALA A 299 0.83 4.06 9.14
C ALA A 299 -0.26 3.49 10.07
N LEU A 300 -1.34 4.23 10.30
CA LEU A 300 -2.41 3.88 11.23
C LEU A 300 -3.78 3.73 10.56
N ASP A 301 -3.89 3.80 9.25
CA ASP A 301 -5.12 3.55 8.52
C ASP A 301 -5.50 2.06 8.43
N ASN A 302 -6.57 1.73 7.72
CA ASN A 302 -6.92 0.37 7.39
C ASN A 302 -6.29 -0.04 6.04
N TYR A 303 -5.53 -1.11 6.04
CA TYR A 303 -4.53 -1.34 5.03
C TYR A 303 -4.74 -2.59 4.18
N THR A 304 -5.01 -3.73 4.82
CA THR A 304 -5.14 -5.01 4.13
C THR A 304 -6.59 -5.35 3.82
N ASN A 305 -6.84 -5.62 2.54
CA ASN A 305 -8.09 -6.18 2.07
C ASN A 305 -7.86 -7.56 1.44
N GLU A 306 -8.79 -8.48 1.65
CA GLU A 306 -8.83 -9.77 0.98
C GLU A 306 -10.26 -10.09 0.55
N GLY A 307 -10.46 -10.21 -0.75
CA GLY A 307 -11.79 -10.39 -1.31
C GLY A 307 -11.84 -10.25 -2.82
N LEU A 308 -12.93 -9.70 -3.30
CA LEU A 308 -13.17 -9.40 -4.72
C LEU A 308 -13.45 -7.91 -4.87
N ILE A 309 -12.66 -7.23 -5.70
CA ILE A 309 -12.88 -5.84 -6.07
C ILE A 309 -12.96 -5.67 -7.58
N GLY A 310 -13.93 -4.87 -8.03
CA GLY A 310 -14.10 -4.47 -9.42
C GLY A 310 -13.76 -2.99 -9.61
N THR A 311 -12.96 -2.68 -10.63
CA THR A 311 -12.68 -1.31 -11.09
C THR A 311 -13.29 -1.12 -12.46
N LEU A 312 -14.30 -0.26 -12.56
CA LEU A 312 -14.99 0.07 -13.80
C LEU A 312 -14.61 1.48 -14.26
N PHE A 313 -14.01 1.60 -15.42
CA PHE A 313 -13.87 2.90 -16.09
C PHE A 313 -15.18 3.25 -16.80
N VAL A 314 -15.97 4.12 -16.17
CA VAL A 314 -17.25 4.62 -16.71
C VAL A 314 -16.99 5.54 -17.91
N THR A 315 -16.02 6.42 -17.77
CA THR A 315 -15.46 7.26 -18.83
C THR A 315 -13.94 7.22 -18.74
N LYS A 316 -13.24 7.86 -19.65
CA LYS A 316 -11.78 8.00 -19.56
C LYS A 316 -11.29 8.82 -18.35
N ASN A 317 -12.18 9.59 -17.73
CA ASN A 317 -11.88 10.46 -16.61
C ASN A 317 -12.47 9.95 -15.29
N LEU A 318 -13.48 9.09 -15.32
CA LEU A 318 -14.19 8.62 -14.15
C LEU A 318 -14.09 7.11 -14.03
N SER A 319 -13.54 6.62 -12.92
CA SER A 319 -13.63 5.22 -12.52
C SER A 319 -14.38 5.06 -11.21
N ILE A 320 -15.00 3.90 -11.04
CA ILE A 320 -15.68 3.48 -9.82
C ILE A 320 -15.09 2.14 -9.40
N GLN A 321 -14.78 2.01 -8.11
CA GLN A 321 -14.35 0.74 -7.52
C GLN A 321 -15.37 0.29 -6.49
N MET A 322 -15.66 -1.00 -6.50
CA MET A 322 -16.52 -1.63 -5.51
C MET A 322 -15.96 -3.00 -5.14
N GLY A 323 -15.85 -3.24 -3.84
CA GLY A 323 -15.30 -4.47 -3.29
C GLY A 323 -16.16 -5.12 -2.21
N VAL A 324 -15.96 -6.41 -2.04
CA VAL A 324 -16.48 -7.21 -0.92
C VAL A 324 -15.30 -8.02 -0.39
N GLU A 325 -14.95 -7.78 0.86
CA GLU A 325 -13.82 -8.37 1.53
C GLU A 325 -14.26 -9.30 2.66
N ILE A 326 -13.38 -10.21 3.08
CA ILE A 326 -13.67 -11.14 4.18
C ILE A 326 -13.73 -10.43 5.54
N GLY A 327 -13.16 -9.26 5.66
CA GLY A 327 -13.19 -8.39 6.84
C GLY A 327 -12.15 -7.28 6.74
N THR A 328 -12.23 -6.34 7.66
CA THR A 328 -11.27 -5.25 7.78
C THR A 328 -9.97 -5.78 8.40
N GLU A 329 -8.82 -5.43 7.81
CA GLU A 329 -7.51 -5.87 8.29
C GLU A 329 -7.42 -7.39 8.50
N ALA A 330 -8.13 -8.19 7.70
CA ALA A 330 -8.26 -9.62 7.86
C ALA A 330 -7.78 -10.37 6.61
N THR A 331 -7.07 -11.47 6.85
CA THR A 331 -6.64 -12.41 5.82
C THR A 331 -7.12 -13.83 6.12
N PHE A 332 -6.78 -14.77 5.24
CA PHE A 332 -7.12 -16.19 5.39
C PHE A 332 -6.81 -16.70 6.80
N ASN A 333 -7.68 -17.56 7.30
CA ASN A 333 -7.64 -18.19 8.61
C ASN A 333 -8.01 -17.29 9.79
N ASN A 334 -8.33 -16.01 9.60
CA ASN A 334 -8.76 -15.17 10.70
C ASN A 334 -10.13 -15.60 11.26
N ALA A 335 -11.09 -15.88 10.40
CA ALA A 335 -12.45 -16.25 10.79
C ALA A 335 -12.54 -17.53 11.63
N TRP A 336 -11.54 -18.37 11.62
CA TRP A 336 -11.56 -19.72 12.20
C TRP A 336 -10.65 -19.89 13.41
N LYS A 337 -9.77 -18.94 13.68
CA LYS A 337 -8.81 -19.10 14.77
C LYS A 337 -9.37 -18.58 16.09
N GLN A 338 -9.48 -19.48 17.03
CA GLN A 338 -9.37 -19.12 18.42
C GLN A 338 -7.91 -18.78 18.69
N VAL A 339 -7.64 -17.60 19.18
CA VAL A 339 -6.36 -17.29 19.79
C VAL A 339 -6.25 -18.13 21.04
N GLY A 340 -5.24 -18.98 21.13
CA GLY A 340 -5.03 -19.81 22.29
C GLY A 340 -4.89 -18.96 23.56
N ASN A 341 -5.45 -19.43 24.68
CA ASN A 341 -5.27 -18.78 25.97
C ASN A 341 -3.76 -18.65 26.27
N PRO A 342 -3.19 -17.44 26.35
CA PRO A 342 -1.78 -17.25 26.64
C PRO A 342 -1.39 -17.74 28.03
N ASN A 343 -2.38 -17.87 28.95
CA ASN A 343 -2.21 -18.45 30.26
C ASN A 343 -3.27 -19.54 30.51
N PRO A 344 -2.97 -20.79 30.16
CA PRO A 344 -3.90 -21.91 30.36
C PRO A 344 -4.35 -22.09 31.79
N ASN A 345 -3.59 -21.56 32.77
CA ASN A 345 -3.95 -21.62 34.19
C ASN A 345 -4.96 -20.53 34.60
N SER A 346 -5.24 -19.55 33.75
CA SER A 346 -6.24 -18.52 33.97
C SER A 346 -7.59 -18.81 33.29
N ALA A 347 -7.81 -20.01 32.82
CA ALA A 347 -9.01 -20.43 32.08
C ALA A 347 -10.33 -20.26 32.85
N ALA A 348 -10.26 -20.01 34.15
CA ALA A 348 -11.45 -19.79 34.97
C ALA A 348 -11.96 -18.36 35.02
N LEU A 349 -11.25 -17.39 34.42
CA LEU A 349 -11.66 -15.99 34.47
C LEU A 349 -12.62 -15.70 33.30
N PRO A 350 -13.92 -15.45 33.55
CA PRO A 350 -14.85 -15.11 32.48
C PRO A 350 -14.47 -13.77 31.86
N ASN A 351 -14.44 -13.72 30.54
CA ASN A 351 -14.19 -12.48 29.81
C ASN A 351 -15.49 -11.75 29.49
N PRO A 352 -15.84 -10.67 30.18
CA PRO A 352 -17.08 -9.94 29.97
C PRO A 352 -17.11 -9.17 28.63
N LEU A 353 -15.96 -8.99 27.97
CA LEU A 353 -15.89 -8.40 26.64
C LEU A 353 -16.40 -9.37 25.56
N TYR A 354 -16.27 -10.68 25.81
CA TYR A 354 -16.68 -11.73 24.88
C TYR A 354 -17.54 -12.75 25.62
N PRO A 355 -18.84 -12.48 25.81
CA PRO A 355 -19.74 -13.35 26.57
C PRO A 355 -19.73 -14.79 26.07
N GLY A 356 -19.67 -15.73 26.99
CA GLY A 356 -19.59 -17.16 26.68
C GLY A 356 -18.19 -17.70 26.43
N SER A 357 -17.16 -16.86 26.55
CA SER A 357 -15.75 -17.24 26.48
C SER A 357 -15.05 -16.93 27.79
N THR A 358 -14.22 -17.86 28.27
CA THR A 358 -13.31 -17.63 29.40
C THR A 358 -12.01 -16.97 28.95
N PHE A 359 -11.91 -16.64 27.70
CA PHE A 359 -10.70 -16.20 27.07
C PHE A 359 -11.03 -15.32 25.84
N ALA A 360 -10.11 -14.44 25.45
CA ALA A 360 -10.21 -13.67 24.22
C ALA A 360 -10.30 -14.62 23.02
N LYS A 361 -11.51 -14.82 22.57
CA LYS A 361 -11.80 -15.56 21.34
C LYS A 361 -11.93 -14.55 20.23
N ASP A 362 -11.26 -14.80 19.12
CA ASP A 362 -11.52 -14.09 17.89
C ASP A 362 -13.00 -14.33 17.49
N PRO A 363 -13.87 -13.29 17.50
CA PRO A 363 -15.23 -13.43 17.05
C PRO A 363 -15.33 -13.63 15.53
N GLY A 364 -14.21 -13.69 14.86
CA GLY A 364 -14.11 -13.89 13.42
C GLY A 364 -14.14 -12.58 12.62
N ALA A 365 -13.73 -12.67 11.40
CA ALA A 365 -13.87 -11.60 10.43
C ALA A 365 -15.36 -11.37 10.11
N VAL A 366 -15.72 -10.12 9.88
CA VAL A 366 -17.06 -9.72 9.43
C VAL A 366 -16.91 -9.16 8.02
N PRO A 367 -17.61 -9.69 7.01
CA PRO A 367 -17.50 -9.18 5.64
C PRO A 367 -17.62 -7.67 5.58
N SER A 368 -16.73 -7.03 4.85
CA SER A 368 -16.65 -5.60 4.66
C SER A 368 -16.84 -5.21 3.19
N TYR A 369 -17.07 -3.93 2.98
CA TYR A 369 -17.31 -3.37 1.65
C TYR A 369 -16.40 -2.18 1.42
N THR A 370 -15.92 -2.06 0.18
CA THR A 370 -15.16 -0.90 -0.31
C THR A 370 -15.94 -0.24 -1.44
N VAL A 371 -16.02 1.08 -1.42
CA VAL A 371 -16.60 1.90 -2.49
C VAL A 371 -15.75 3.13 -2.68
N CYS A 372 -15.20 3.31 -3.89
CA CYS A 372 -14.41 4.46 -4.27
C CYS A 372 -14.88 5.03 -5.60
N ALA A 373 -14.68 6.32 -5.80
CA ALA A 373 -14.87 6.98 -7.08
C ALA A 373 -13.67 7.88 -7.36
N ARG A 374 -13.07 7.72 -8.52
CA ARG A 374 -11.90 8.49 -8.90
C ARG A 374 -12.20 9.32 -10.12
N TYR A 375 -11.87 10.61 -10.05
CA TYR A 375 -12.06 11.53 -11.15
C TYR A 375 -10.76 12.29 -11.44
N THR A 376 -10.35 12.27 -12.73
CA THR A 376 -9.16 12.97 -13.22
C THR A 376 -9.56 14.05 -14.19
N TRP A 377 -8.85 15.19 -14.17
CA TRP A 377 -9.06 16.30 -15.12
C TRP A 377 -7.73 17.00 -15.43
N ASN A 378 -7.76 18.07 -16.19
CA ASN A 378 -6.54 18.77 -16.63
C ASN A 378 -5.49 17.82 -17.23
N ASP A 379 -5.95 16.92 -18.12
CA ASP A 379 -5.08 15.93 -18.77
C ASP A 379 -4.28 15.06 -17.76
N GLY A 380 -4.89 14.74 -16.61
CA GLY A 380 -4.27 13.95 -15.54
C GLY A 380 -3.38 14.73 -14.56
N TRP A 381 -3.36 16.06 -14.66
CA TRP A 381 -2.62 16.89 -13.71
C TRP A 381 -3.36 17.06 -12.37
N ASP A 382 -4.65 16.79 -12.38
CA ASP A 382 -5.49 16.75 -11.19
C ASP A 382 -6.18 15.40 -11.05
N ASP A 383 -6.23 14.89 -9.83
CA ASP A 383 -6.88 13.64 -9.47
C ASP A 383 -7.53 13.76 -8.09
N ILE A 384 -8.75 13.29 -7.96
CA ILE A 384 -9.44 13.17 -6.68
C ILE A 384 -10.07 11.79 -6.53
N ASN A 385 -9.88 11.16 -5.37
CA ASN A 385 -10.35 9.80 -5.10
C ASN A 385 -11.03 9.71 -3.73
N PRO A 386 -12.30 10.12 -3.58
CA PRO A 386 -13.08 9.80 -2.39
C PRO A 386 -13.35 8.31 -2.28
N CYS A 387 -13.19 7.79 -1.07
CA CYS A 387 -13.33 6.37 -0.77
C CYS A 387 -14.00 6.12 0.57
N ALA A 388 -14.66 4.96 0.67
CA ALA A 388 -15.03 4.35 1.93
C ALA A 388 -14.56 2.89 1.90
N ASN A 389 -13.77 2.48 2.90
CA ASN A 389 -13.16 1.17 2.97
C ASN A 389 -13.42 0.49 4.32
N GLY A 390 -13.50 -0.83 4.34
CA GLY A 390 -13.70 -1.58 5.56
C GLY A 390 -15.12 -1.44 6.17
N ILE A 391 -16.11 -0.99 5.40
CA ILE A 391 -17.46 -0.75 5.91
C ILE A 391 -18.12 -2.07 6.28
N ASN A 392 -18.48 -2.26 7.54
CA ASN A 392 -19.18 -3.45 7.99
C ASN A 392 -20.04 -3.23 9.24
N GLY A 393 -20.77 -4.27 9.67
CA GLY A 393 -21.57 -4.29 10.90
C GLY A 393 -20.86 -4.93 12.10
N GLY A 394 -19.54 -5.04 12.10
CA GLY A 394 -18.78 -5.59 13.23
C GLY A 394 -19.02 -4.84 14.53
N GLN A 395 -18.95 -5.55 15.65
CA GLN A 395 -19.26 -5.02 16.98
C GLN A 395 -18.05 -4.95 17.90
N TRP A 396 -16.92 -5.47 17.44
CA TRP A 396 -15.68 -5.59 18.20
C TRP A 396 -14.59 -4.77 17.51
N GLY A 397 -13.83 -3.99 18.23
CA GLY A 397 -12.84 -3.08 17.69
C GLY A 397 -12.05 -3.66 16.51
N TYR A 398 -11.41 -4.81 16.73
CA TYR A 398 -10.54 -5.40 15.73
C TYR A 398 -11.22 -5.97 14.45
N ASN A 399 -12.54 -6.00 14.37
CA ASN A 399 -13.23 -6.52 13.18
C ASN A 399 -14.13 -5.49 12.49
N ASN A 400 -13.97 -4.21 12.78
CA ASN A 400 -14.80 -3.16 12.18
C ASN A 400 -14.10 -1.82 12.00
N LEU A 401 -12.84 -1.79 11.69
CA LEU A 401 -12.13 -0.56 11.36
C LEU A 401 -12.64 0.00 10.04
N GLN A 402 -13.44 1.07 10.10
CA GLN A 402 -14.08 1.70 8.95
C GLN A 402 -13.39 3.00 8.62
N TRP A 403 -13.02 3.17 7.36
CA TRP A 403 -12.30 4.32 6.84
C TRP A 403 -13.15 5.10 5.83
N TYR A 404 -13.17 6.42 5.95
CA TYR A 404 -13.85 7.35 5.06
C TYR A 404 -12.93 8.50 4.74
N GLY A 405 -12.47 8.61 3.52
CA GLY A 405 -11.49 9.63 3.21
C GLY A 405 -11.42 10.01 1.75
N VAL A 406 -10.45 10.83 1.45
CA VAL A 406 -10.19 11.36 0.12
C VAL A 406 -8.71 11.60 -0.07
N THR A 407 -8.20 11.22 -1.24
CA THR A 407 -6.90 11.68 -1.72
C THR A 407 -7.08 12.70 -2.83
N TYR A 408 -6.14 13.62 -2.92
CA TYR A 408 -6.08 14.62 -3.98
C TYR A 408 -4.64 14.80 -4.44
N TYR A 409 -4.46 14.83 -5.76
CA TYR A 409 -3.18 15.09 -6.41
C TYR A 409 -3.31 16.28 -7.35
N HIS A 410 -2.30 17.18 -7.34
CA HIS A 410 -2.21 18.31 -8.25
C HIS A 410 -0.78 18.52 -8.73
N LYS A 411 -0.59 18.63 -10.05
CA LYS A 411 0.66 19.01 -10.67
C LYS A 411 0.59 20.47 -11.11
N PHE A 412 1.38 21.33 -10.49
CA PHE A 412 1.46 22.76 -10.86
C PHE A 412 2.24 22.98 -12.15
N ASN A 413 3.34 22.25 -12.32
CA ASN A 413 4.23 22.26 -13.49
C ASN A 413 5.16 21.03 -13.42
N ASP A 414 6.16 20.95 -14.30
CA ASP A 414 7.07 19.79 -14.36
C ASP A 414 8.00 19.65 -13.14
N HIS A 415 8.09 20.68 -12.31
CA HIS A 415 8.94 20.66 -11.11
C HIS A 415 8.14 20.57 -9.81
N TRP A 416 6.92 21.10 -9.76
CA TRP A 416 6.13 21.21 -8.54
C TRP A 416 4.86 20.40 -8.61
N HIS A 417 4.63 19.60 -7.58
CA HIS A 417 3.38 18.88 -7.39
C HIS A 417 3.02 18.72 -5.91
N LEU A 418 1.76 18.42 -5.67
CA LEU A 418 1.16 18.24 -4.34
C LEU A 418 0.42 16.92 -4.32
N ALA A 419 0.56 16.18 -3.22
CA ALA A 419 -0.30 15.06 -2.86
C ALA A 419 -0.91 15.32 -1.49
N PHE A 420 -2.18 15.04 -1.32
CA PHE A 420 -2.93 15.31 -0.10
C PHE A 420 -3.84 14.15 0.22
N GLU A 421 -3.94 13.81 1.52
CA GLU A 421 -4.84 12.81 2.05
C GLU A 421 -5.53 13.32 3.31
N PHE A 422 -6.80 12.97 3.43
CA PHE A 422 -7.61 13.20 4.61
C PHE A 422 -8.55 12.03 4.82
N TYR A 423 -8.68 11.56 6.07
CA TYR A 423 -9.67 10.58 6.43
C TYR A 423 -10.21 10.73 7.85
N ASP A 424 -11.34 10.07 8.09
CA ASP A 424 -11.97 9.80 9.37
C ASP A 424 -12.14 8.27 9.51
N GLU A 425 -11.55 7.69 10.53
CA GLU A 425 -11.63 6.27 10.87
C GLU A 425 -12.50 6.04 12.09
N HIS A 426 -13.27 4.97 12.07
CA HIS A 426 -14.16 4.60 13.16
C HIS A 426 -14.03 3.13 13.53
N GLU A 427 -14.02 2.85 14.83
CA GLU A 427 -14.15 1.52 15.39
C GLU A 427 -15.25 1.44 16.45
N ASN A 428 -16.07 0.41 16.36
CA ASN A 428 -17.10 0.15 17.34
C ASN A 428 -16.65 -0.92 18.36
N GLY A 429 -17.06 -0.76 19.61
CA GLY A 429 -16.87 -1.79 20.62
C GLY A 429 -15.43 -1.99 21.06
N VAL A 430 -14.60 -0.95 21.01
CA VAL A 430 -13.21 -0.97 21.46
C VAL A 430 -13.15 -1.09 22.99
N PRO A 431 -12.35 -2.02 23.58
CA PRO A 431 -12.19 -2.16 25.01
C PRO A 431 -11.70 -0.89 25.69
N ASN A 432 -12.24 -0.58 26.85
CA ASN A 432 -11.98 0.66 27.57
C ASN A 432 -10.83 0.52 28.58
N LEU A 433 -9.68 1.06 28.27
CA LEU A 433 -8.50 1.06 29.16
C LEU A 433 -8.73 1.75 30.52
N LYS A 434 -9.75 2.61 30.65
CA LYS A 434 -10.09 3.24 31.93
C LYS A 434 -10.98 2.36 32.81
N ASN A 435 -11.56 1.28 32.27
CA ASN A 435 -12.45 0.40 33.01
C ASN A 435 -11.64 -0.59 33.88
N PRO A 436 -11.89 -0.67 35.19
CA PRO A 436 -11.13 -1.55 36.09
C PRO A 436 -11.20 -3.05 35.72
N THR A 437 -12.32 -3.50 35.16
CA THR A 437 -12.47 -4.88 34.69
C THR A 437 -11.59 -5.18 33.51
N VAL A 438 -11.51 -4.27 32.54
CA VAL A 438 -10.61 -4.38 31.38
C VAL A 438 -9.16 -4.38 31.83
N GLN A 439 -8.77 -3.49 32.76
CA GLN A 439 -7.42 -3.47 33.32
C GLN A 439 -7.07 -4.78 34.05
N ALA A 440 -8.02 -5.33 34.80
CA ALA A 440 -7.83 -6.62 35.49
C ALA A 440 -7.64 -7.76 34.48
N LEU A 441 -8.40 -7.75 33.37
CA LEU A 441 -8.24 -8.73 32.29
C LEU A 441 -6.87 -8.60 31.60
N ASN A 442 -6.41 -7.39 31.30
CA ASN A 442 -5.07 -7.15 30.75
C ASN A 442 -3.99 -7.73 31.65
N THR A 443 -4.09 -7.46 32.96
CA THR A 443 -3.14 -7.99 33.93
C THR A 443 -3.18 -9.52 34.04
N ALA A 444 -4.38 -10.10 34.09
CA ALA A 444 -4.56 -11.53 34.26
C ALA A 444 -4.18 -12.37 33.04
N LEU A 445 -4.45 -11.83 31.84
CA LEU A 445 -4.23 -12.54 30.59
C LEU A 445 -2.87 -12.22 29.95
N GLY A 446 -2.17 -11.20 30.46
CA GLY A 446 -0.92 -10.73 29.87
C GLY A 446 -1.11 -10.22 28.41
N ALA A 447 -2.36 -9.85 28.09
CA ALA A 447 -2.76 -9.34 26.80
C ALA A 447 -3.60 -8.08 26.99
N ASP A 448 -3.54 -7.18 26.05
CA ASP A 448 -4.22 -5.90 26.13
C ASP A 448 -5.72 -6.07 25.95
N GLY A 449 -6.50 -5.62 26.96
CA GLY A 449 -7.95 -5.64 26.99
C GLY A 449 -8.61 -7.00 26.89
N GLY A 450 -7.85 -8.07 26.97
CA GLY A 450 -8.35 -9.41 26.70
C GLY A 450 -8.80 -9.58 25.24
N THR A 451 -8.35 -8.69 24.35
CA THR A 451 -8.52 -8.88 22.91
C THR A 451 -7.50 -9.91 22.42
N PRO A 452 -7.83 -10.71 21.40
CA PRO A 452 -6.89 -11.67 20.86
C PRO A 452 -5.68 -10.98 20.20
N PHE A 453 -5.79 -9.71 19.86
CA PHE A 453 -4.85 -8.99 19.01
C PHE A 453 -4.39 -7.67 19.63
N GLY A 454 -4.84 -7.33 20.81
CA GLY A 454 -4.32 -6.17 21.53
C GLY A 454 -2.83 -6.34 21.77
N SER A 455 -2.04 -5.58 21.09
CA SER A 455 -0.60 -5.57 21.26
C SER A 455 -0.08 -4.14 21.21
N PRO A 456 0.54 -3.64 22.28
CA PRO A 456 1.15 -2.31 22.27
C PRO A 456 2.34 -2.19 21.31
N PHE A 457 2.63 -3.27 20.59
CA PHE A 457 3.75 -3.33 19.65
C PHE A 457 3.34 -3.20 18.21
N MET A 458 2.06 -3.20 17.91
CA MET A 458 1.55 -3.01 16.55
C MET A 458 1.28 -1.53 16.31
N SER A 459 2.02 -0.93 15.41
CA SER A 459 1.87 0.49 15.13
C SER A 459 0.52 0.84 14.50
N HIS A 460 -0.01 0.05 13.59
CA HIS A 460 -1.28 0.33 12.90
C HIS A 460 -2.47 -0.53 13.34
N ASN A 461 -2.24 -1.62 14.06
CA ASN A 461 -3.29 -2.40 14.70
C ASN A 461 -3.25 -2.29 16.23
N ALA A 462 -2.47 -1.36 16.72
CA ALA A 462 -2.27 -1.13 18.11
C ALA A 462 -3.44 -0.38 18.71
N PRO A 463 -3.58 -0.57 19.93
CA PRO A 463 -3.73 -1.78 20.70
C PRO A 463 -5.13 -2.34 20.65
N ASN A 464 -6.01 -1.90 19.72
CA ASN A 464 -7.45 -2.16 19.67
C ASN A 464 -8.17 -1.87 21.00
N GLU A 465 -7.67 -0.91 21.73
CA GLU A 465 -8.13 -0.47 23.03
C GLU A 465 -8.20 1.06 23.05
N ALA A 466 -9.14 1.61 23.80
CA ALA A 466 -9.35 3.04 23.82
C ALA A 466 -9.46 3.61 25.23
N GLN A 467 -9.00 4.82 25.41
CA GLN A 467 -9.29 5.63 26.59
C GLN A 467 -10.66 6.28 26.44
N CYS A 468 -11.73 5.54 26.77
CA CYS A 468 -13.09 6.04 26.66
C CYS A 468 -13.32 7.29 27.54
N LYS A 469 -14.40 8.04 27.27
CA LYS A 469 -14.71 9.28 27.98
C LYS A 469 -14.83 9.07 29.50
N THR A 470 -15.43 7.95 29.92
CA THR A 470 -15.58 7.56 31.33
C THR A 470 -15.06 6.14 31.56
N SER A 471 -14.80 5.78 32.83
CA SER A 471 -14.36 4.44 33.22
C SER A 471 -15.47 3.40 33.33
N THR A 472 -16.73 3.82 33.25
CA THR A 472 -17.88 2.94 33.51
C THR A 472 -18.11 1.91 32.41
N PRO A 473 -18.15 2.24 31.10
CA PRO A 473 -18.43 1.25 30.07
C PRO A 473 -17.24 0.33 29.87
N LEU A 474 -17.52 -0.95 29.60
CA LEU A 474 -16.48 -1.93 29.21
C LEU A 474 -15.87 -1.61 27.84
N ARG A 475 -16.65 -0.99 26.95
CA ARG A 475 -16.29 -0.66 25.58
C ARG A 475 -16.85 0.68 25.17
N CYS A 476 -16.25 1.31 24.20
CA CYS A 476 -16.80 2.49 23.53
C CYS A 476 -16.48 2.47 22.03
N ASN A 477 -17.10 3.36 21.30
CA ASN A 477 -16.68 3.65 19.94
C ASN A 477 -15.51 4.63 19.98
N ALA A 478 -14.53 4.38 19.14
CA ALA A 478 -13.36 5.21 18.96
C ALA A 478 -13.30 5.73 17.52
N TYR A 479 -12.58 6.82 17.33
CA TYR A 479 -12.33 7.38 16.01
C TYR A 479 -10.97 8.08 15.98
N ALA A 480 -10.41 8.19 14.78
CA ALA A 480 -9.22 8.97 14.52
C ALA A 480 -9.41 9.78 13.22
N ILE A 481 -8.77 10.93 13.14
CA ILE A 481 -8.78 11.77 11.95
C ILE A 481 -7.35 12.04 11.54
N GLY A 482 -6.99 11.64 10.33
CA GLY A 482 -5.69 11.87 9.72
C GLY A 482 -5.75 12.89 8.60
N SER A 483 -4.73 13.72 8.48
CA SER A 483 -4.53 14.60 7.34
C SER A 483 -3.04 14.82 7.12
N THR A 484 -2.56 14.38 5.98
CA THR A 484 -1.17 14.55 5.54
C THR A 484 -1.10 15.16 4.16
N MET A 485 -0.02 15.85 3.89
CA MET A 485 0.21 16.48 2.58
C MET A 485 1.70 16.41 2.24
N TYR A 486 2.00 16.20 0.96
CA TYR A 486 3.33 16.39 0.43
C TYR A 486 3.35 17.56 -0.54
N VAL A 487 4.29 18.47 -0.33
CA VAL A 487 4.67 19.49 -1.30
C VAL A 487 6.03 19.10 -1.85
N ASN A 488 6.11 18.85 -3.14
CA ASN A 488 7.25 18.26 -3.80
C ASN A 488 7.86 19.20 -4.82
N TYR A 489 9.19 19.23 -4.86
CA TYR A 489 9.99 19.95 -5.84
C TYR A 489 11.02 19.03 -6.49
N SER A 490 10.86 18.76 -7.77
CA SER A 490 11.78 17.96 -8.58
C SER A 490 12.56 18.88 -9.53
N PRO A 491 13.79 19.29 -9.19
CA PRO A 491 14.62 20.15 -10.06
C PRO A 491 15.02 19.45 -11.35
N ASP A 492 15.17 18.14 -11.30
CA ASP A 492 15.52 17.26 -12.41
C ASP A 492 14.94 15.85 -12.15
N PRO A 493 15.00 14.94 -13.13
CA PRO A 493 14.39 13.60 -13.01
C PRO A 493 15.01 12.69 -11.93
N LEU A 494 16.22 12.99 -11.45
CA LEU A 494 16.91 12.15 -10.47
C LEU A 494 16.82 12.70 -9.04
N ASN A 495 16.22 13.86 -8.85
CA ASN A 495 16.11 14.51 -7.56
C ASN A 495 14.70 14.97 -7.24
N ASN A 496 14.23 14.67 -6.04
CA ASN A 496 12.98 15.18 -5.50
C ASN A 496 13.16 15.64 -4.05
N PHE A 497 12.71 16.84 -3.74
CA PHE A 497 12.66 17.39 -2.39
C PHE A 497 11.21 17.44 -1.94
N SER A 498 10.94 16.93 -0.74
CA SER A 498 9.59 16.81 -0.19
C SER A 498 9.49 17.53 1.15
N PHE A 499 8.36 18.20 1.36
CA PHE A 499 7.94 18.71 2.66
C PHE A 499 6.62 18.05 3.03
N ARG A 500 6.58 17.39 4.20
CA ARG A 500 5.39 16.69 4.73
C ARG A 500 4.93 17.33 6.03
N PRO A 501 3.92 18.19 6.02
CA PRO A 501 3.15 18.57 7.19
C PRO A 501 2.01 17.59 7.42
N GLU A 502 1.75 17.23 8.69
CA GLU A 502 0.70 16.31 9.09
C GLU A 502 0.02 16.77 10.37
N ILE A 503 -1.26 16.45 10.48
CA ILE A 503 -2.05 16.49 11.71
C ILE A 503 -2.79 15.16 11.85
N TYR A 504 -2.59 14.49 13.00
CA TYR A 504 -3.31 13.27 13.34
C TYR A 504 -4.00 13.44 14.69
N TYR A 505 -5.32 13.26 14.73
CA TYR A 505 -6.14 13.43 15.93
C TYR A 505 -6.68 12.08 16.39
N ASP A 506 -6.17 11.59 17.51
CA ASP A 506 -6.59 10.33 18.15
C ASP A 506 -7.04 10.60 19.59
N PRO A 507 -8.29 11.05 19.81
CA PRO A 507 -8.75 11.49 21.13
C PRO A 507 -8.90 10.36 22.14
N GLN A 508 -8.90 9.12 21.71
CA GLN A 508 -8.98 7.96 22.57
C GLN A 508 -7.70 7.11 22.60
N GLY A 509 -6.69 7.46 21.81
CA GLY A 509 -5.46 6.70 21.73
C GLY A 509 -5.66 5.28 21.18
N GLN A 510 -6.70 5.09 20.37
CA GLN A 510 -7.07 3.78 19.86
C GLN A 510 -6.09 3.31 18.78
N ARG A 511 -5.59 4.22 17.95
CA ARG A 511 -4.64 3.93 16.89
C ARG A 511 -3.19 4.12 17.33
N THR A 512 -2.90 5.21 18.03
CA THR A 512 -1.53 5.58 18.46
C THR A 512 -1.10 4.98 19.80
N GLY A 513 -2.04 4.46 20.59
CA GLY A 513 -1.83 4.05 21.98
C GLY A 513 -1.87 5.19 23.00
N THR A 514 -1.90 6.45 22.57
CA THR A 514 -1.91 7.62 23.44
C THR A 514 -2.88 8.68 22.95
N ALA A 515 -3.88 9.03 23.77
CA ALA A 515 -4.89 10.03 23.44
C ALA A 515 -4.26 11.43 23.30
N ALA A 516 -4.08 11.90 22.08
CA ALA A 516 -3.43 13.16 21.76
C ALA A 516 -3.80 13.67 20.37
N THR A 517 -3.39 14.91 20.07
CA THR A 517 -3.26 15.42 18.70
C THR A 517 -1.79 15.45 18.35
N TYR A 518 -1.44 14.87 17.23
CA TYR A 518 -0.09 14.80 16.72
C TYR A 518 0.11 15.79 15.58
N TYR A 519 1.29 16.37 15.54
CA TYR A 519 1.75 17.25 14.47
C TYR A 519 3.09 16.75 13.99
N GLU A 520 3.26 16.74 12.69
CA GLU A 520 4.52 16.40 12.05
C GLU A 520 4.93 17.48 11.06
N PHE A 521 6.25 17.70 10.96
CA PHE A 521 6.90 18.50 9.92
C PHE A 521 8.18 17.80 9.51
N SER A 522 8.18 17.21 8.32
CA SER A 522 9.34 16.49 7.80
C SER A 522 9.80 17.07 6.47
N ILE A 523 11.10 17.02 6.24
CA ILE A 523 11.75 17.40 4.99
C ILE A 523 12.60 16.23 4.55
N GLY A 524 12.46 15.79 3.31
CA GLY A 524 13.22 14.72 2.71
C GLY A 524 13.81 15.10 1.36
N TRP A 525 14.87 14.37 1.00
CA TRP A 525 15.48 14.41 -0.31
C TRP A 525 15.56 12.99 -0.84
N GLN A 526 14.98 12.74 -2.01
CA GLN A 526 15.09 11.50 -2.73
C GLN A 526 16.02 11.70 -3.92
N HIS A 527 17.04 10.84 -4.03
CA HIS A 527 18.02 10.89 -5.11
C HIS A 527 18.19 9.51 -5.73
N TRP A 528 18.07 9.44 -7.04
CA TRP A 528 18.33 8.23 -7.82
C TRP A 528 19.72 8.31 -8.46
N PHE A 529 20.58 7.36 -8.14
CA PHE A 529 21.84 7.15 -8.88
C PHE A 529 21.59 6.49 -10.23
N SER A 530 20.50 5.76 -10.32
CA SER A 530 20.00 5.07 -11.51
C SER A 530 18.56 4.62 -11.23
N PRO A 531 17.83 4.06 -12.21
CA PRO A 531 16.54 3.43 -11.96
C PRO A 531 16.55 2.36 -10.87
N GLN A 532 17.72 1.81 -10.58
CA GLN A 532 17.89 0.67 -9.69
C GLN A 532 18.41 1.02 -8.28
N ILE A 533 18.89 2.23 -8.08
CA ILE A 533 19.52 2.63 -6.81
C ILE A 533 19.05 4.02 -6.41
N GLU A 534 18.43 4.11 -5.26
CA GLU A 534 18.00 5.38 -4.67
C GLU A 534 18.38 5.50 -3.20
N ILE A 535 18.47 6.76 -2.72
CA ILE A 535 18.62 7.10 -1.31
C ILE A 535 17.58 8.12 -0.90
N ARG A 536 17.11 8.03 0.36
CA ARG A 536 16.07 8.93 0.89
C ARG A 536 16.41 9.46 2.28
N PRO A 537 17.40 10.35 2.44
CA PRO A 537 17.65 11.00 3.72
C PRO A 537 16.52 12.00 4.04
N GLU A 538 16.17 12.06 5.33
CA GLU A 538 15.13 12.95 5.83
C GLU A 538 15.39 13.44 7.25
N VAL A 539 14.69 14.50 7.64
CA VAL A 539 14.60 14.99 9.02
C VAL A 539 13.15 15.31 9.33
N GLY A 540 12.62 14.68 10.40
CA GLY A 540 11.26 14.87 10.87
C GLY A 540 11.19 15.36 12.31
N TYR A 541 10.35 16.36 12.56
CA TYR A 541 9.95 16.82 13.89
C TYR A 541 8.52 16.43 14.16
N TYR A 542 8.30 15.75 15.28
CA TYR A 542 7.00 15.25 15.72
C TYR A 542 6.66 15.82 17.08
N HIS A 543 5.41 16.21 17.28
CA HIS A 543 4.90 16.75 18.53
C HIS A 543 3.54 16.19 18.88
N SER A 544 3.31 15.81 20.14
CA SER A 544 2.00 15.40 20.66
C SER A 544 1.47 16.45 21.62
N ASN A 545 0.24 16.94 21.37
CA ASN A 545 -0.46 17.88 22.24
C ASN A 545 -1.52 17.13 23.06
N GLY A 546 -1.50 17.31 24.36
CA GLY A 546 -2.42 16.68 25.30
C GLY A 546 -1.79 15.55 26.15
N ALA A 547 -0.78 14.87 25.65
CA ALA A 547 -0.07 13.84 26.39
C ALA A 547 1.37 13.65 25.90
N ASN A 548 2.20 13.02 26.71
CA ASN A 548 3.53 12.56 26.30
C ASN A 548 3.39 11.24 25.54
N ALA A 549 3.55 11.26 24.22
CA ALA A 549 3.38 10.08 23.40
C ALA A 549 4.69 9.40 22.99
N PHE A 550 5.80 10.12 22.97
CA PHE A 550 7.09 9.63 22.50
C PHE A 550 8.00 9.11 23.61
N ASN A 551 9.02 8.35 23.23
CA ASN A 551 10.04 7.76 24.14
C ASN A 551 9.40 6.95 25.29
N GLY A 552 8.38 6.14 24.97
CA GLY A 552 7.64 5.35 25.96
C GLY A 552 6.80 6.19 26.94
N GLY A 553 6.19 7.27 26.46
CA GLY A 553 5.31 8.13 27.24
C GLY A 553 6.03 9.17 28.12
N THR A 554 7.33 9.44 27.85
CA THR A 554 8.11 10.39 28.66
C THR A 554 8.32 11.73 28.01
N LYS A 555 8.09 11.84 26.69
CA LYS A 555 8.25 13.07 25.91
C LYS A 555 7.02 13.38 25.07
N ASN A 556 6.75 14.65 24.88
CA ASN A 556 5.70 15.11 23.96
C ASN A 556 6.25 15.56 22.60
N TRP A 557 7.52 15.36 22.33
CA TRP A 557 8.14 15.63 21.04
C TRP A 557 9.29 14.68 20.75
N THR A 558 9.62 14.54 19.47
CA THR A 558 10.84 13.86 19.02
C THR A 558 11.35 14.48 17.73
N LEU A 559 12.67 14.45 17.55
CA LEU A 559 13.37 14.80 16.32
C LEU A 559 14.05 13.54 15.81
N ILE A 560 13.86 13.22 14.56
CA ILE A 560 14.41 12.03 13.91
C ILE A 560 15.08 12.45 12.62
N GLY A 561 16.38 12.15 12.48
CA GLY A 561 17.07 12.11 11.20
C GLY A 561 17.09 10.66 10.74
N ALA A 562 16.65 10.37 9.55
CA ALA A 562 16.53 9.00 9.05
C ALA A 562 16.87 8.91 7.57
N GLY A 563 16.96 7.71 7.06
CA GLY A 563 17.12 7.45 5.64
C GLY A 563 17.39 6.01 5.34
N ASP A 564 17.24 5.67 4.09
CA ASP A 564 17.47 4.34 3.54
C ASP A 564 18.25 4.37 2.23
N VAL A 565 18.57 3.18 1.75
CA VAL A 565 19.15 2.94 0.43
C VAL A 565 18.40 1.78 -0.19
N ILE A 566 17.74 2.00 -1.30
CA ILE A 566 16.99 0.95 -1.98
C ILE A 566 17.79 0.46 -3.19
N TRP A 567 18.01 -0.86 -3.27
CA TRP A 567 18.59 -1.54 -4.42
C TRP A 567 17.55 -2.43 -5.06
N HIS A 568 17.14 -2.07 -6.27
CA HIS A 568 16.26 -2.89 -7.09
C HIS A 568 17.03 -3.98 -7.85
N PHE A 569 16.41 -5.15 -8.04
CA PHE A 569 17.00 -6.26 -8.79
C PHE A 569 16.00 -7.00 -9.67
#